data_8743ce456d0eafebe63ecdfaa7d48b50
#
_entry.id   8743ce456d0eafebe63ecdfaa7d48b50
#
_cell.length_a   1.000
_cell.length_b   1.000
_cell.length_c   1.000
_cell.angle_alpha   90.00
_cell.angle_beta   90.00
_cell.angle_gamma   90.00
#
_symmetry.space_group_name_H-M   'P 1'
#
loop_
_entity.id
_entity.type
_entity.pdbx_description
1 polymer ?
#
loop_
_entity_poly.entity_id
_entity_poly.type
_entity_poly.pdbx_seq_one_letter_code
_entity_poly.pdbx_strand_id
1 'polypeptide(L)'
;MSKLKETLREKIEGWRPRTTRLIKEFGNVKLGEVTIEQAIGGMRSVKSLVTDISYLDPNEGIRFRGYTIPETLEKLPKAPGVDMPSVEGFVYLLLTGDIPSASDVQEIAAEFKARSGVPQYVFDVLRALPRDSHPMVMLSAAVVAMQRESEFAKAYEAGVNKMDYWESTYEDFMNLLAKLPTIAAYIYRMKYRADVVIPPNNDLDFGGNFAHMMGIPKPYDDVARMYFILHSDHESGNVSAHTGHLVASALSDMYYAQSAMLDGLAGPLHGLANQEVLRWIQGVMDKMDGKIPSEEEMKKFVWDTLKSGQVIPGYGHAVLRKTDPRYQTQREFCLKHLPNDDIFKFVDVLYKVVPDILVEQGKAKNPWPNVDAQSGVIQWYYGLKEYDFYTVLFGVGRAIGVGANIVWDRALGYPLERPKSLTTAMLEEVAGIKK
;
A
#
# COMPACT_ATOMS: atom_id res chain seq x y z
N MET A 1 27.80 8.19 -6.82
CA MET A 1 26.72 7.57 -6.00
C MET A 1 25.71 8.67 -5.76
N SER A 2 24.41 8.41 -5.76
CA SER A 2 23.46 9.48 -5.45
C SER A 2 23.51 9.84 -3.96
N LYS A 3 23.15 11.07 -3.64
CA LYS A 3 23.12 11.57 -2.26
C LYS A 3 22.16 10.72 -1.41
N LEU A 4 21.01 10.30 -1.96
CA LEU A 4 20.09 9.40 -1.27
C LEU A 4 20.77 8.09 -0.85
N LYS A 5 21.51 7.45 -1.77
CA LYS A 5 22.21 6.20 -1.50
C LYS A 5 23.34 6.36 -0.46
N GLU A 6 24.03 7.50 -0.47
CA GLU A 6 25.04 7.84 0.53
C GLU A 6 24.42 8.03 1.91
N THR A 7 23.36 8.83 2.02
CA THR A 7 22.62 9.03 3.26
C THR A 7 22.07 7.70 3.80
N LEU A 8 21.49 6.86 2.94
CA LEU A 8 21.00 5.54 3.33
C LEU A 8 22.12 4.65 3.89
N ARG A 9 23.32 4.65 3.28
CA ARG A 9 24.48 3.92 3.77
C ARG A 9 24.84 4.36 5.20
N GLU A 10 24.95 5.65 5.48
CA GLU A 10 25.22 6.19 6.80
C GLU A 10 24.19 5.72 7.83
N LYS A 11 22.91 5.75 7.47
CA LYS A 11 21.83 5.26 8.34
C LYS A 11 21.97 3.75 8.62
N ILE A 12 22.28 2.95 7.61
CA ILE A 12 22.50 1.51 7.74
C ILE A 12 23.66 1.21 8.69
N GLU A 13 24.78 1.92 8.54
CA GLU A 13 25.95 1.77 9.41
C GLU A 13 25.63 2.05 10.89
N GLY A 14 24.77 3.05 11.16
CA GLY A 14 24.27 3.34 12.50
C GLY A 14 23.27 2.32 13.05
N TRP A 15 22.50 1.66 12.16
CA TRP A 15 21.43 0.74 12.56
C TRP A 15 21.91 -0.68 12.85
N ARG A 16 22.87 -1.20 12.07
CA ARG A 16 23.45 -2.55 12.22
C ARG A 16 23.95 -2.87 13.64
N PRO A 17 24.68 -2.00 14.33
CA PRO A 17 25.10 -2.27 15.71
C PRO A 17 23.92 -2.43 16.67
N ARG A 18 22.82 -1.69 16.46
CA ARG A 18 21.61 -1.76 17.31
C ARG A 18 20.95 -3.13 17.21
N THR A 19 20.70 -3.62 15.99
CA THR A 19 20.09 -4.94 15.77
C THR A 19 21.01 -6.07 16.24
N THR A 20 22.31 -5.97 16.00
CA THR A 20 23.32 -6.93 16.47
C THR A 20 23.33 -7.02 17.99
N ARG A 21 23.27 -5.86 18.67
CA ARG A 21 23.22 -5.79 20.14
C ARG A 21 21.94 -6.44 20.67
N LEU A 22 20.77 -6.15 20.08
CA LEU A 22 19.49 -6.75 20.49
C LEU A 22 19.56 -8.28 20.44
N ILE A 23 20.11 -8.86 19.38
CA ILE A 23 20.24 -10.31 19.25
C ILE A 23 21.21 -10.87 20.28
N LYS A 24 22.38 -10.25 20.45
CA LYS A 24 23.46 -10.77 21.33
C LYS A 24 23.13 -10.65 22.81
N GLU A 25 22.60 -9.52 23.26
CA GLU A 25 22.38 -9.21 24.66
C GLU A 25 20.96 -9.54 25.14
N PHE A 26 19.98 -9.49 24.28
CA PHE A 26 18.55 -9.56 24.62
C PHE A 26 17.77 -10.61 23.82
N GLY A 27 18.43 -11.45 23.03
CA GLY A 27 17.79 -12.41 22.14
C GLY A 27 16.85 -13.42 22.83
N ASN A 28 17.00 -13.64 24.14
CA ASN A 28 16.16 -14.54 24.93
C ASN A 28 14.96 -13.83 25.61
N VAL A 29 14.80 -12.51 25.42
CA VAL A 29 13.67 -11.77 25.99
C VAL A 29 12.39 -12.14 25.26
N LYS A 30 11.38 -12.63 26.00
CA LYS A 30 10.08 -13.00 25.42
C LYS A 30 9.30 -11.77 24.99
N LEU A 31 8.80 -11.77 23.76
CA LEU A 31 7.91 -10.72 23.22
C LEU A 31 6.43 -10.98 23.52
N GLY A 32 6.08 -12.19 23.93
CA GLY A 32 4.74 -12.65 24.23
C GLY A 32 4.65 -14.16 24.18
N GLU A 33 3.43 -14.67 24.38
CA GLU A 33 3.07 -16.09 24.21
C GLU A 33 2.08 -16.19 23.07
N VAL A 34 2.02 -17.36 22.40
CA VAL A 34 1.10 -17.62 21.29
C VAL A 34 0.07 -18.63 21.78
N THR A 35 -1.22 -18.30 21.64
CA THR A 35 -2.32 -19.18 22.00
C THR A 35 -2.76 -20.05 20.80
N ILE A 36 -3.48 -21.14 21.09
CA ILE A 36 -4.09 -21.99 20.06
C ILE A 36 -5.03 -21.17 19.18
N GLU A 37 -5.82 -20.26 19.78
CA GLU A 37 -6.71 -19.35 19.04
C GLU A 37 -5.94 -18.49 18.05
N GLN A 38 -4.80 -17.92 18.45
CA GLN A 38 -3.96 -17.10 17.56
C GLN A 38 -3.35 -17.95 16.44
N ALA A 39 -2.85 -19.15 16.75
CA ALA A 39 -2.25 -20.03 15.76
C ALA A 39 -3.25 -20.47 14.66
N ILE A 40 -4.49 -20.81 15.04
CA ILE A 40 -5.57 -21.19 14.12
C ILE A 40 -6.18 -19.95 13.47
N GLY A 41 -6.28 -18.84 14.20
CA GLY A 41 -6.95 -17.59 13.81
C GLY A 41 -6.12 -16.64 12.95
N GLY A 42 -5.11 -17.13 12.24
CA GLY A 42 -4.31 -16.33 11.29
C GLY A 42 -3.26 -15.45 11.95
N MET A 43 -2.67 -15.88 13.06
CA MET A 43 -1.57 -15.22 13.80
C MET A 43 -1.89 -13.78 14.25
N ARG A 44 -3.15 -13.44 14.46
CA ARG A 44 -3.55 -12.08 14.86
C ARG A 44 -2.87 -11.66 16.15
N SER A 45 -2.21 -10.51 16.11
CA SER A 45 -1.47 -9.91 17.24
C SER A 45 -0.24 -10.72 17.71
N VAL A 46 0.20 -11.73 16.97
CA VAL A 46 1.47 -12.41 17.21
C VAL A 46 2.62 -11.48 16.81
N LYS A 47 3.50 -11.16 17.76
CA LYS A 47 4.65 -10.27 17.55
C LYS A 47 5.81 -11.06 16.96
N SER A 48 5.93 -11.15 15.66
CA SER A 48 6.97 -11.93 14.96
C SER A 48 7.69 -11.19 13.84
N LEU A 49 7.19 -10.02 13.44
CA LEU A 49 7.77 -9.24 12.34
C LEU A 49 8.45 -7.98 12.89
N VAL A 50 9.50 -7.55 12.22
CA VAL A 50 10.23 -6.32 12.54
C VAL A 50 10.24 -5.43 11.32
N THR A 51 9.84 -4.17 11.51
CA THR A 51 9.91 -3.12 10.49
C THR A 51 10.16 -1.77 11.15
N ASP A 52 10.99 -0.96 10.54
CA ASP A 52 11.28 0.42 10.97
C ASP A 52 10.74 1.46 9.96
N ILE A 53 10.11 1.01 8.87
CA ILE A 53 9.55 1.88 7.82
C ILE A 53 8.24 2.50 8.28
N SER A 54 7.35 1.69 8.86
CA SER A 54 6.07 2.16 9.37
C SER A 54 5.66 1.43 10.64
N TYR A 55 4.78 2.07 11.40
CA TYR A 55 4.17 1.50 12.60
C TYR A 55 2.70 1.88 12.66
N LEU A 56 1.82 0.92 12.92
CA LEU A 56 0.39 1.14 13.02
C LEU A 56 -0.04 1.33 14.48
N ASP A 57 -0.18 2.59 14.88
CA ASP A 57 -0.72 2.92 16.19
C ASP A 57 -2.25 2.75 16.20
N PRO A 58 -2.84 2.04 17.19
CA PRO A 58 -4.27 1.82 17.25
C PRO A 58 -5.12 3.11 17.36
N ASN A 59 -4.59 4.17 17.91
CA ASN A 59 -5.32 5.41 18.17
C ASN A 59 -4.97 6.56 17.22
N GLU A 60 -3.78 6.54 16.63
CA GLU A 60 -3.29 7.60 15.74
C GLU A 60 -3.23 7.16 14.28
N GLY A 61 -3.30 5.84 14.02
CA GLY A 61 -3.16 5.28 12.69
C GLY A 61 -1.72 5.01 12.29
N ILE A 62 -1.47 4.91 10.97
CA ILE A 62 -0.15 4.62 10.44
C ILE A 62 0.80 5.80 10.66
N ARG A 63 2.02 5.48 11.09
CA ARG A 63 3.17 6.39 11.16
C ARG A 63 4.24 5.92 10.19
N PHE A 64 4.78 6.83 9.38
CA PHE A 64 5.90 6.59 8.49
C PHE A 64 7.17 7.14 9.11
N ARG A 65 8.12 6.28 9.42
CA ARG A 65 9.38 6.68 10.10
C ARG A 65 9.13 7.53 11.36
N GLY A 66 8.03 7.27 12.06
CA GLY A 66 7.64 7.97 13.27
C GLY A 66 6.70 9.16 13.05
N TYR A 67 6.55 9.67 11.82
CA TYR A 67 5.62 10.74 11.50
C TYR A 67 4.20 10.21 11.25
N THR A 68 3.20 10.88 11.79
CA THR A 68 1.79 10.66 11.45
C THR A 68 1.51 11.07 10.01
N ILE A 69 0.34 10.69 9.45
CA ILE A 69 -0.04 11.12 8.10
C ILE A 69 -0.09 12.65 7.98
N PRO A 70 -0.77 13.40 8.87
CA PRO A 70 -0.75 14.86 8.79
C PRO A 70 0.66 15.45 8.83
N GLU A 71 1.52 14.99 9.75
CA GLU A 71 2.91 15.44 9.84
C GLU A 71 3.71 15.12 8.58
N THR A 72 3.50 13.93 8.01
CA THR A 72 4.16 13.51 6.76
C THR A 72 3.77 14.44 5.60
N LEU A 73 2.48 14.68 5.42
CA LEU A 73 1.98 15.52 4.33
C LEU A 73 2.32 17.01 4.52
N GLU A 74 2.46 17.48 5.76
CA GLU A 74 2.86 18.85 6.07
C GLU A 74 4.36 19.09 5.84
N LYS A 75 5.21 18.16 6.33
CA LYS A 75 6.65 18.33 6.38
C LYS A 75 7.36 18.03 5.06
N LEU A 76 6.79 17.14 4.25
CA LEU A 76 7.38 16.82 2.95
C LEU A 76 7.30 18.02 1.99
N PRO A 77 8.35 18.30 1.22
CA PRO A 77 8.36 19.39 0.24
C PRO A 77 7.25 19.23 -0.80
N LYS A 78 6.60 20.35 -1.12
CA LYS A 78 5.59 20.45 -2.17
C LYS A 78 6.05 21.39 -3.26
N ALA A 79 5.74 21.05 -4.51
CA ALA A 79 5.96 21.97 -5.61
C ALA A 79 4.98 23.17 -5.54
N PRO A 80 5.31 24.33 -6.09
CA PRO A 80 4.40 25.47 -6.13
C PRO A 80 3.08 25.13 -6.84
N GLY A 81 1.95 25.46 -6.18
CA GLY A 81 0.62 25.28 -6.76
C GLY A 81 0.06 23.86 -6.72
N VAL A 82 0.66 22.95 -5.95
CA VAL A 82 0.12 21.61 -5.68
C VAL A 82 -0.26 21.46 -4.20
N ASP A 83 -1.26 20.63 -3.94
CA ASP A 83 -1.75 20.39 -2.57
C ASP A 83 -0.99 19.28 -1.85
N MET A 84 -0.50 18.28 -2.60
CA MET A 84 0.13 17.08 -2.06
C MET A 84 1.64 17.04 -2.34
N PRO A 85 2.43 16.51 -1.40
CA PRO A 85 3.86 16.31 -1.62
C PRO A 85 4.11 15.23 -2.68
N SER A 86 5.29 15.28 -3.31
CA SER A 86 5.67 14.28 -4.31
C SER A 86 6.02 12.93 -3.68
N VAL A 87 5.86 11.87 -4.46
CA VAL A 87 6.24 10.49 -4.08
C VAL A 87 7.75 10.39 -3.89
N GLU A 88 8.54 11.14 -4.63
CA GLU A 88 10.00 11.19 -4.55
C GLU A 88 10.47 11.59 -3.15
N GLY A 89 9.87 12.64 -2.58
CA GLY A 89 10.16 13.08 -1.22
C GLY A 89 9.75 12.05 -0.18
N PHE A 90 8.67 11.34 -0.43
CA PHE A 90 8.22 10.27 0.44
C PHE A 90 9.14 9.04 0.39
N VAL A 91 9.66 8.66 -0.78
CA VAL A 91 10.66 7.59 -0.93
C VAL A 91 11.93 7.93 -0.14
N TYR A 92 12.37 9.19 -0.18
CA TYR A 92 13.51 9.63 0.64
C TYR A 92 13.24 9.41 2.13
N LEU A 93 12.09 9.85 2.62
CA LEU A 93 11.68 9.66 4.02
C LEU A 93 11.68 8.18 4.41
N LEU A 94 11.08 7.31 3.61
CA LEU A 94 11.02 5.89 3.94
C LEU A 94 12.40 5.23 4.02
N LEU A 95 13.30 5.58 3.10
CA LEU A 95 14.65 5.00 3.07
C LEU A 95 15.55 5.55 4.18
N THR A 96 15.50 6.85 4.47
CA THR A 96 16.46 7.50 5.38
C THR A 96 15.92 7.79 6.77
N GLY A 97 14.60 7.95 6.92
CA GLY A 97 13.96 8.44 8.14
C GLY A 97 14.00 9.97 8.30
N ASP A 98 14.64 10.69 7.36
CA ASP A 98 14.76 12.14 7.39
C ASP A 98 13.78 12.80 6.41
N ILE A 99 13.39 14.04 6.70
CA ILE A 99 12.63 14.88 5.77
C ILE A 99 13.61 15.44 4.72
N PRO A 100 13.36 15.21 3.42
CA PRO A 100 14.24 15.70 2.36
C PRO A 100 14.17 17.23 2.20
N SER A 101 15.22 17.81 1.67
CA SER A 101 15.16 19.16 1.09
C SER A 101 14.50 19.14 -0.30
N ALA A 102 14.12 20.30 -0.83
CA ALA A 102 13.60 20.39 -2.20
C ALA A 102 14.63 19.92 -3.25
N SER A 103 15.93 20.12 -3.00
CA SER A 103 16.99 19.62 -3.90
C SER A 103 17.10 18.09 -3.86
N ASP A 104 16.91 17.45 -2.71
CA ASP A 104 16.91 15.99 -2.60
C ASP A 104 15.74 15.38 -3.41
N VAL A 105 14.57 16.02 -3.34
CA VAL A 105 13.40 15.62 -4.13
C VAL A 105 13.68 15.71 -5.64
N GLN A 106 14.31 16.82 -6.08
CA GLN A 106 14.67 17.01 -7.49
C GLN A 106 15.70 15.97 -7.97
N GLU A 107 16.67 15.61 -7.13
CA GLU A 107 17.66 14.59 -7.46
C GLU A 107 17.00 13.22 -7.67
N ILE A 108 16.05 12.82 -6.79
CA ILE A 108 15.31 11.57 -6.95
C ILE A 108 14.41 11.60 -8.19
N ALA A 109 13.76 12.72 -8.47
CA ALA A 109 12.96 12.87 -9.68
C ALA A 109 13.83 12.69 -10.94
N ALA A 110 15.05 13.22 -10.94
CA ALA A 110 16.01 13.03 -12.03
C ALA A 110 16.46 11.56 -12.14
N GLU A 111 16.67 10.86 -11.01
CA GLU A 111 16.97 9.43 -11.02
C GLU A 111 15.80 8.61 -11.58
N PHE A 112 14.56 8.87 -11.17
CA PHE A 112 13.38 8.19 -11.70
C PHE A 112 13.24 8.43 -13.21
N LYS A 113 13.41 9.67 -13.67
CA LYS A 113 13.43 10.00 -15.11
C LYS A 113 14.46 9.17 -15.87
N ALA A 114 15.70 9.09 -15.38
CA ALA A 114 16.76 8.32 -16.01
C ALA A 114 16.48 6.81 -16.08
N ARG A 115 15.69 6.27 -15.14
CA ARG A 115 15.38 4.85 -14.99
C ARG A 115 14.00 4.45 -15.54
N SER A 116 13.18 5.40 -16.01
CA SER A 116 11.76 5.19 -16.36
C SER A 116 11.52 4.35 -17.62
N GLY A 117 12.55 4.12 -18.45
CA GLY A 117 12.43 3.34 -19.67
C GLY A 117 12.01 1.89 -19.42
N VAL A 118 10.78 1.52 -19.82
CA VAL A 118 10.27 0.15 -19.72
C VAL A 118 10.75 -0.64 -20.95
N PRO A 119 11.39 -1.82 -20.76
CA PRO A 119 11.82 -2.66 -21.87
C PRO A 119 10.65 -3.12 -22.73
N GLN A 120 10.84 -3.18 -24.05
CA GLN A 120 9.78 -3.54 -25.00
C GLN A 120 9.14 -4.90 -24.70
N TYR A 121 9.93 -5.89 -24.31
CA TYR A 121 9.40 -7.23 -24.00
C TYR A 121 8.35 -7.24 -22.87
N VAL A 122 8.34 -6.26 -21.96
CA VAL A 122 7.30 -6.13 -20.92
C VAL A 122 5.96 -5.81 -21.57
N PHE A 123 5.94 -4.89 -22.52
CA PHE A 123 4.74 -4.59 -23.30
C PHE A 123 4.29 -5.78 -24.16
N ASP A 124 5.24 -6.55 -24.69
CA ASP A 124 4.93 -7.75 -25.49
C ASP A 124 4.29 -8.83 -24.62
N VAL A 125 4.78 -9.05 -23.40
CA VAL A 125 4.13 -9.92 -22.40
C VAL A 125 2.71 -9.47 -22.10
N LEU A 126 2.51 -8.17 -21.85
CA LEU A 126 1.18 -7.62 -21.57
C LEU A 126 0.21 -7.82 -22.75
N ARG A 127 0.68 -7.65 -23.99
CA ARG A 127 -0.12 -7.87 -25.20
C ARG A 127 -0.44 -9.34 -25.46
N ALA A 128 0.41 -10.26 -24.99
CA ALA A 128 0.18 -11.71 -25.12
C ALA A 128 -0.89 -12.24 -24.15
N LEU A 129 -1.17 -11.51 -23.05
CA LEU A 129 -2.22 -11.89 -22.12
C LEU A 129 -3.62 -11.67 -22.74
N PRO A 130 -4.61 -12.53 -22.42
CA PRO A 130 -5.99 -12.28 -22.79
C PRO A 130 -6.47 -10.90 -22.34
N ARG A 131 -7.22 -10.20 -23.20
CA ARG A 131 -7.71 -8.82 -22.92
C ARG A 131 -8.64 -8.73 -21.71
N ASP A 132 -9.31 -9.80 -21.37
CA ASP A 132 -10.20 -9.92 -20.21
C ASP A 132 -9.46 -10.30 -18.92
N SER A 133 -8.15 -10.57 -18.95
CA SER A 133 -7.34 -10.82 -17.75
C SER A 133 -7.51 -9.70 -16.73
N HIS A 134 -7.58 -10.05 -15.44
CA HIS A 134 -7.64 -9.05 -14.38
C HIS A 134 -6.41 -8.14 -14.40
N PRO A 135 -6.53 -6.81 -14.23
CA PRO A 135 -5.40 -5.88 -14.30
C PRO A 135 -4.26 -6.21 -13.33
N MET A 136 -4.56 -6.81 -12.18
CA MET A 136 -3.54 -7.25 -11.21
C MET A 136 -2.70 -8.41 -11.75
N VAL A 137 -3.29 -9.34 -12.52
CA VAL A 137 -2.53 -10.40 -13.22
C VAL A 137 -1.57 -9.76 -14.22
N MET A 138 -2.03 -8.75 -14.96
CA MET A 138 -1.19 -8.03 -15.91
C MET A 138 -0.03 -7.33 -15.20
N LEU A 139 -0.29 -6.64 -14.08
CA LEU A 139 0.74 -5.92 -13.35
C LEU A 139 1.77 -6.88 -12.73
N SER A 140 1.33 -7.97 -12.10
CA SER A 140 2.21 -8.98 -11.51
C SER A 140 3.08 -9.65 -12.59
N ALA A 141 2.49 -10.03 -13.73
CA ALA A 141 3.21 -10.61 -14.87
C ALA A 141 4.24 -9.63 -15.45
N ALA A 142 3.93 -8.35 -15.59
CA ALA A 142 4.87 -7.33 -16.04
C ALA A 142 6.05 -7.18 -15.08
N VAL A 143 5.78 -7.15 -13.76
CA VAL A 143 6.82 -7.03 -12.74
C VAL A 143 7.74 -8.25 -12.75
N VAL A 144 7.19 -9.47 -12.73
CA VAL A 144 8.03 -10.68 -12.72
C VAL A 144 8.79 -10.86 -14.03
N ALA A 145 8.25 -10.42 -15.16
CA ALA A 145 8.96 -10.46 -16.44
C ALA A 145 10.25 -9.62 -16.44
N MET A 146 10.30 -8.55 -15.63
CA MET A 146 11.50 -7.70 -15.48
C MET A 146 12.59 -8.33 -14.59
N GLN A 147 12.38 -9.52 -14.04
CA GLN A 147 13.37 -10.19 -13.18
C GLN A 147 14.75 -10.31 -13.83
N ARG A 148 14.81 -10.52 -15.13
CA ARG A 148 16.07 -10.58 -15.89
C ARG A 148 16.93 -9.31 -15.80
N GLU A 149 16.33 -8.18 -15.42
CA GLU A 149 17.03 -6.90 -15.23
C GLU A 149 17.67 -6.78 -13.83
N SER A 150 17.41 -7.75 -12.92
CA SER A 150 17.83 -7.65 -11.53
C SER A 150 19.34 -7.44 -11.35
N GLU A 151 19.71 -6.32 -10.77
CA GLU A 151 21.07 -6.02 -10.36
C GLU A 151 21.48 -6.87 -9.13
N PHE A 152 20.50 -7.19 -8.25
CA PHE A 152 20.76 -8.07 -7.12
C PHE A 152 21.10 -9.49 -7.58
N ALA A 153 20.36 -10.07 -8.52
CA ALA A 153 20.65 -11.41 -9.03
C ALA A 153 22.06 -11.48 -9.65
N LYS A 154 22.42 -10.49 -10.46
CA LYS A 154 23.76 -10.37 -11.07
C LYS A 154 24.86 -10.25 -10.01
N ALA A 155 24.66 -9.38 -9.01
CA ALA A 155 25.63 -9.18 -7.94
C ALA A 155 25.79 -10.44 -7.07
N TYR A 156 24.69 -11.15 -6.79
CA TYR A 156 24.71 -12.39 -6.03
C TYR A 156 25.51 -13.47 -6.76
N GLU A 157 25.26 -13.68 -8.06
CA GLU A 157 26.03 -14.61 -8.90
C GLU A 157 27.53 -14.24 -8.98
N ALA A 158 27.84 -12.96 -8.96
CA ALA A 158 29.21 -12.45 -8.93
C ALA A 158 29.88 -12.60 -7.56
N GLY A 159 29.17 -13.08 -6.50
CA GLY A 159 29.73 -13.32 -5.19
C GLY A 159 29.90 -12.06 -4.33
N VAL A 160 29.05 -11.04 -4.51
CA VAL A 160 29.09 -9.83 -3.69
C VAL A 160 28.95 -10.17 -2.21
N ASN A 161 29.62 -9.41 -1.33
CA ASN A 161 29.56 -9.61 0.09
C ASN A 161 28.12 -9.43 0.61
N LYS A 162 27.70 -10.31 1.54
CA LYS A 162 26.36 -10.24 2.15
C LYS A 162 26.04 -8.84 2.73
N MET A 163 27.03 -8.15 3.29
CA MET A 163 26.85 -6.83 3.87
C MET A 163 26.50 -5.75 2.82
N ASP A 164 26.76 -6.02 1.53
CA ASP A 164 26.55 -5.11 0.41
C ASP A 164 25.33 -5.50 -0.44
N TYR A 165 24.59 -6.56 -0.07
CA TYR A 165 23.36 -6.99 -0.77
C TYR A 165 22.34 -5.88 -0.93
N TRP A 166 22.24 -4.97 0.03
CA TRP A 166 21.31 -3.86 0.00
C TRP A 166 21.58 -2.89 -1.15
N GLU A 167 22.83 -2.75 -1.61
CA GLU A 167 23.19 -1.80 -2.67
C GLU A 167 22.53 -2.17 -4.00
N SER A 168 22.65 -3.42 -4.40
CA SER A 168 22.02 -3.91 -5.63
C SER A 168 20.51 -4.08 -5.47
N THR A 169 20.02 -4.41 -4.26
CA THR A 169 18.58 -4.41 -3.96
C THR A 169 18.00 -2.98 -4.04
N TYR A 170 18.73 -1.96 -3.61
CA TYR A 170 18.37 -0.56 -3.80
C TYR A 170 18.26 -0.19 -5.28
N GLU A 171 19.23 -0.63 -6.12
CA GLU A 171 19.15 -0.38 -7.56
C GLU A 171 17.90 -1.02 -8.18
N ASP A 172 17.60 -2.27 -7.84
CA ASP A 172 16.38 -2.95 -8.29
C ASP A 172 15.12 -2.21 -7.84
N PHE A 173 15.08 -1.74 -6.58
CA PHE A 173 13.97 -0.96 -6.04
C PHE A 173 13.74 0.33 -6.83
N MET A 174 14.78 1.12 -7.05
CA MET A 174 14.69 2.39 -7.79
C MET A 174 14.32 2.15 -9.27
N ASN A 175 14.89 1.10 -9.88
CA ASN A 175 14.60 0.71 -11.26
C ASN A 175 13.13 0.28 -11.43
N LEU A 176 12.58 -0.46 -10.49
CA LEU A 176 11.19 -0.91 -10.53
C LEU A 176 10.24 0.27 -10.31
N LEU A 177 10.44 1.07 -9.25
CA LEU A 177 9.59 2.21 -8.96
C LEU A 177 9.49 3.18 -10.15
N ALA A 178 10.61 3.51 -10.77
CA ALA A 178 10.63 4.43 -11.91
C ALA A 178 9.77 3.94 -13.09
N LYS A 179 9.54 2.63 -13.23
CA LYS A 179 8.81 2.02 -14.35
C LYS A 179 7.34 1.74 -14.04
N LEU A 180 6.99 1.56 -12.76
CA LEU A 180 5.63 1.17 -12.35
C LEU A 180 4.53 2.10 -12.85
N PRO A 181 4.66 3.45 -12.80
CA PRO A 181 3.63 4.35 -13.33
C PRO A 181 3.33 4.10 -14.81
N THR A 182 4.38 3.92 -15.60
CA THR A 182 4.26 3.67 -17.05
C THR A 182 3.58 2.32 -17.33
N ILE A 183 3.96 1.28 -16.60
CA ILE A 183 3.36 -0.06 -16.75
C ILE A 183 1.89 -0.03 -16.36
N ALA A 184 1.55 0.57 -15.20
CA ALA A 184 0.17 0.66 -14.73
C ALA A 184 -0.71 1.48 -15.69
N ALA A 185 -0.23 2.65 -16.15
CA ALA A 185 -0.94 3.46 -17.11
C ALA A 185 -1.10 2.74 -18.47
N TYR A 186 -0.07 2.01 -18.92
CA TYR A 186 -0.15 1.20 -20.13
C TYR A 186 -1.23 0.11 -20.03
N ILE A 187 -1.30 -0.62 -18.90
CA ILE A 187 -2.34 -1.63 -18.65
C ILE A 187 -3.73 -0.98 -18.74
N TYR A 188 -3.92 0.17 -18.09
CA TYR A 188 -5.18 0.90 -18.13
C TYR A 188 -5.57 1.31 -19.55
N ARG A 189 -4.65 1.95 -20.28
CA ARG A 189 -4.90 2.44 -21.63
C ARG A 189 -5.17 1.30 -22.61
N MET A 190 -4.38 0.24 -22.53
CA MET A 190 -4.52 -0.95 -23.34
C MET A 190 -5.89 -1.64 -23.12
N LYS A 191 -6.29 -1.78 -21.86
CA LYS A 191 -7.50 -2.53 -21.50
C LYS A 191 -8.78 -1.72 -21.70
N TYR A 192 -8.77 -0.44 -21.30
CA TYR A 192 -9.99 0.36 -21.15
C TYR A 192 -10.08 1.59 -22.07
N ARG A 193 -9.03 1.90 -22.82
CA ARG A 193 -8.97 3.13 -23.65
C ARG A 193 -8.53 2.84 -25.09
N ALA A 194 -9.08 1.76 -25.67
CA ALA A 194 -8.85 1.34 -27.06
C ALA A 194 -7.36 1.28 -27.47
N ASP A 195 -6.48 0.94 -26.52
CA ASP A 195 -5.03 0.83 -26.76
C ASP A 195 -4.33 2.17 -27.14
N VAL A 196 -4.98 3.29 -26.87
CA VAL A 196 -4.37 4.60 -27.11
C VAL A 196 -3.41 4.95 -25.98
N VAL A 197 -2.14 4.70 -26.18
CA VAL A 197 -1.07 4.98 -25.20
C VAL A 197 -0.73 6.46 -25.19
N ILE A 198 -0.58 7.04 -23.97
CA ILE A 198 -0.07 8.39 -23.78
C ILE A 198 1.38 8.24 -23.28
N PRO A 199 2.38 8.78 -23.99
CA PRO A 199 3.77 8.67 -23.58
C PRO A 199 4.03 9.44 -22.28
N PRO A 200 5.06 9.06 -21.49
CA PRO A 200 5.41 9.78 -20.28
C PRO A 200 5.86 11.21 -20.57
N ASN A 201 5.50 12.13 -19.71
CA ASN A 201 6.05 13.49 -19.70
C ASN A 201 7.11 13.59 -18.59
N ASN A 202 8.36 13.62 -19.01
CA ASN A 202 9.51 13.61 -18.10
C ASN A 202 9.74 14.92 -17.31
N ASP A 203 8.91 15.92 -17.48
CA ASP A 203 8.94 17.16 -16.70
C ASP A 203 8.00 17.10 -15.49
N LEU A 204 7.23 16.02 -15.36
CA LEU A 204 6.31 15.77 -14.26
C LEU A 204 6.96 14.82 -13.24
N ASP A 205 6.56 14.98 -11.97
CA ASP A 205 6.90 14.04 -10.91
C ASP A 205 6.14 12.70 -11.06
N PHE A 206 6.43 11.74 -10.24
CA PHE A 206 5.86 10.39 -10.27
C PHE A 206 4.32 10.40 -10.36
N GLY A 207 3.63 11.13 -9.47
CA GLY A 207 2.17 11.20 -9.44
C GLY A 207 1.58 11.98 -10.61
N GLY A 208 2.21 13.10 -10.96
CA GLY A 208 1.82 13.92 -12.10
C GLY A 208 1.97 13.19 -13.44
N ASN A 209 3.09 12.47 -13.60
CA ASN A 209 3.34 11.68 -14.81
C ASN A 209 2.35 10.51 -14.93
N PHE A 210 2.04 9.85 -13.82
CA PHE A 210 1.00 8.82 -13.81
C PHE A 210 -0.36 9.38 -14.27
N ALA A 211 -0.82 10.50 -13.68
CA ALA A 211 -2.08 11.15 -14.06
C ALA A 211 -2.11 11.54 -15.54
N HIS A 212 -0.98 12.09 -16.04
CA HIS A 212 -0.81 12.42 -17.45
C HIS A 212 -0.96 11.20 -18.37
N MET A 213 -0.24 10.12 -18.09
CA MET A 213 -0.32 8.89 -18.87
C MET A 213 -1.68 8.19 -18.80
N MET A 214 -2.39 8.35 -17.68
CA MET A 214 -3.79 7.91 -17.56
C MET A 214 -4.74 8.72 -18.44
N GLY A 215 -4.37 9.94 -18.81
CA GLY A 215 -5.21 10.89 -19.55
C GLY A 215 -6.28 11.54 -18.69
N ILE A 216 -6.02 11.69 -17.38
CA ILE A 216 -6.93 12.31 -16.43
C ILE A 216 -6.41 13.71 -16.08
N PRO A 217 -7.21 14.77 -16.25
CA PRO A 217 -6.76 16.14 -16.05
C PRO A 217 -6.58 16.49 -14.56
N LYS A 218 -5.88 17.61 -14.31
CA LYS A 218 -5.78 18.19 -12.95
C LYS A 218 -7.17 18.43 -12.33
N PRO A 219 -7.25 18.28 -11.00
CA PRO A 219 -6.21 18.03 -10.01
C PRO A 219 -5.96 16.52 -9.71
N TYR A 220 -6.19 15.62 -10.66
CA TYR A 220 -5.98 14.19 -10.42
C TYR A 220 -4.50 13.83 -10.13
N ASP A 221 -3.56 14.67 -10.53
CA ASP A 221 -2.16 14.54 -10.15
C ASP A 221 -1.95 14.61 -8.62
N ASP A 222 -2.68 15.46 -7.91
CA ASP A 222 -2.70 15.49 -6.44
C ASP A 222 -3.41 14.26 -5.84
N VAL A 223 -4.47 13.77 -6.48
CA VAL A 223 -5.11 12.51 -6.09
C VAL A 223 -4.12 11.35 -6.20
N ALA A 224 -3.35 11.26 -7.27
CA ALA A 224 -2.35 10.22 -7.48
C ALA A 224 -1.24 10.28 -6.42
N ARG A 225 -0.67 11.47 -6.15
CA ARG A 225 0.32 11.67 -5.08
C ARG A 225 -0.21 11.23 -3.72
N MET A 226 -1.39 11.74 -3.34
CA MET A 226 -2.06 11.40 -2.09
C MET A 226 -2.29 9.88 -2.00
N TYR A 227 -2.85 9.29 -3.03
CA TYR A 227 -3.19 7.87 -3.06
C TYR A 227 -1.95 6.99 -2.87
N PHE A 228 -0.88 7.25 -3.61
CA PHE A 228 0.35 6.45 -3.53
C PHE A 228 1.03 6.58 -2.16
N ILE A 229 1.03 7.76 -1.55
CA ILE A 229 1.58 7.96 -0.20
C ILE A 229 0.72 7.23 0.84
N LEU A 230 -0.59 7.43 0.84
CA LEU A 230 -1.49 6.85 1.84
C LEU A 230 -1.57 5.32 1.79
N HIS A 231 -1.37 4.72 0.60
CA HIS A 231 -1.45 3.27 0.40
C HIS A 231 -0.08 2.58 0.37
N SER A 232 1.02 3.32 0.55
CA SER A 232 2.38 2.82 0.38
C SER A 232 2.74 1.69 1.35
N ASP A 233 2.38 1.85 2.61
CA ASP A 233 2.67 0.84 3.64
C ASP A 233 1.64 0.90 4.77
N HIS A 234 1.52 -0.21 5.49
CA HIS A 234 0.63 -0.32 6.65
C HIS A 234 1.14 -1.39 7.60
N GLU A 235 2.38 -1.21 8.09
CA GLU A 235 3.24 -2.20 8.76
C GLU A 235 3.43 -3.50 7.96
N SER A 236 4.19 -4.45 8.49
CA SER A 236 4.55 -5.68 7.75
C SER A 236 3.57 -6.83 7.91
N GLY A 237 2.56 -6.71 8.79
CA GLY A 237 1.64 -7.83 9.13
C GLY A 237 0.48 -8.05 8.16
N ASN A 238 0.23 -7.14 7.22
CA ASN A 238 -0.81 -7.34 6.20
C ASN A 238 -0.33 -8.28 5.08
N VAL A 239 -1.28 -8.92 4.38
CA VAL A 239 -0.97 -10.02 3.44
C VAL A 239 0.03 -9.60 2.37
N SER A 240 -0.16 -8.46 1.72
CA SER A 240 0.75 -8.01 0.65
C SER A 240 2.16 -7.74 1.17
N ALA A 241 2.30 -6.97 2.25
CA ALA A 241 3.60 -6.66 2.82
C ALA A 241 4.31 -7.92 3.32
N HIS A 242 3.64 -8.78 4.09
CA HIS A 242 4.23 -10.01 4.61
C HIS A 242 4.65 -10.97 3.48
N THR A 243 3.83 -11.11 2.43
CA THR A 243 4.20 -11.95 1.27
C THR A 243 5.47 -11.42 0.57
N GLY A 244 5.57 -10.10 0.36
CA GLY A 244 6.77 -9.49 -0.19
C GLY A 244 8.02 -9.73 0.66
N HIS A 245 7.93 -9.52 1.96
CA HIS A 245 9.00 -9.79 2.94
C HIS A 245 9.39 -11.27 2.97
N LEU A 246 8.40 -12.16 3.05
CA LEU A 246 8.62 -13.60 3.09
C LEU A 246 9.40 -14.09 1.87
N VAL A 247 8.98 -13.69 0.66
CA VAL A 247 9.67 -14.06 -0.58
C VAL A 247 11.07 -13.45 -0.61
N ALA A 248 11.22 -12.17 -0.23
CA ALA A 248 12.53 -11.53 -0.16
C ALA A 248 13.46 -12.22 0.85
N SER A 249 12.96 -12.75 1.98
CA SER A 249 13.78 -13.40 3.01
C SER A 249 14.56 -14.60 2.47
N ALA A 250 14.05 -15.24 1.40
CA ALA A 250 14.74 -16.35 0.70
C ALA A 250 15.86 -15.87 -0.26
N LEU A 251 16.24 -14.59 -0.23
CA LEU A 251 17.15 -13.95 -1.17
C LEU A 251 16.61 -13.90 -2.62
N SER A 252 15.29 -14.03 -2.80
CA SER A 252 14.65 -13.67 -4.07
C SER A 252 14.82 -12.17 -4.32
N ASP A 253 15.03 -11.77 -5.57
CA ASP A 253 15.22 -10.36 -5.91
C ASP A 253 13.94 -9.52 -5.77
N MET A 254 14.07 -8.21 -5.97
CA MET A 254 12.98 -7.25 -5.83
C MET A 254 11.78 -7.58 -6.72
N TYR A 255 12.01 -8.07 -7.94
CA TYR A 255 10.95 -8.34 -8.91
C TYR A 255 10.09 -9.54 -8.51
N TYR A 256 10.71 -10.65 -8.04
CA TYR A 256 9.97 -11.77 -7.46
C TYR A 256 9.19 -11.36 -6.21
N ALA A 257 9.83 -10.64 -5.30
CA ALA A 257 9.21 -10.21 -4.06
C ALA A 257 8.02 -9.26 -4.30
N GLN A 258 8.16 -8.31 -5.21
CA GLN A 258 7.10 -7.37 -5.55
C GLN A 258 5.96 -8.03 -6.35
N SER A 259 6.25 -8.95 -7.25
CA SER A 259 5.20 -9.74 -7.93
C SER A 259 4.38 -10.54 -6.92
N ALA A 260 5.03 -11.23 -5.98
CA ALA A 260 4.36 -11.96 -4.90
C ALA A 260 3.54 -11.05 -3.97
N MET A 261 4.05 -9.84 -3.66
CA MET A 261 3.31 -8.81 -2.94
C MET A 261 2.02 -8.42 -3.68
N LEU A 262 2.08 -8.22 -5.00
CA LEU A 262 0.92 -7.91 -5.84
C LEU A 262 -0.10 -9.05 -5.84
N ASP A 263 0.34 -10.30 -5.89
CA ASP A 263 -0.54 -11.48 -5.82
C ASP A 263 -1.24 -11.57 -4.46
N GLY A 264 -0.51 -11.30 -3.37
CA GLY A 264 -1.09 -11.18 -2.03
C GLY A 264 -2.10 -10.04 -1.91
N LEU A 265 -1.87 -8.92 -2.64
CA LEU A 265 -2.77 -7.78 -2.66
C LEU A 265 -4.06 -8.05 -3.44
N ALA A 266 -4.04 -8.93 -4.44
CA ALA A 266 -5.17 -9.21 -5.32
C ALA A 266 -6.32 -9.98 -4.65
N GLY A 267 -6.21 -10.33 -3.37
CA GLY A 267 -7.25 -11.05 -2.64
C GLY A 267 -8.45 -10.18 -2.25
N PRO A 268 -9.70 -10.74 -2.29
CA PRO A 268 -10.92 -9.99 -1.96
C PRO A 268 -10.99 -9.53 -0.49
N LEU A 269 -10.26 -10.18 0.41
CA LEU A 269 -10.17 -9.77 1.81
C LEU A 269 -9.03 -8.77 2.09
N HIS A 270 -8.41 -8.23 1.03
CA HIS A 270 -7.30 -7.28 1.14
C HIS A 270 -7.45 -6.13 0.14
N GLY A 271 -6.77 -6.13 -0.99
CA GLY A 271 -6.72 -4.97 -1.89
C GLY A 271 -7.98 -4.69 -2.70
N LEU A 272 -8.93 -5.63 -2.78
CA LEU A 272 -10.20 -5.42 -3.49
C LEU A 272 -11.28 -4.70 -2.65
N ALA A 273 -11.01 -4.40 -1.37
CA ALA A 273 -12.02 -3.88 -0.46
C ALA A 273 -12.62 -2.54 -0.91
N ASN A 274 -11.81 -1.62 -1.45
CA ASN A 274 -12.28 -0.30 -1.87
C ASN A 274 -13.29 -0.34 -3.02
N GLN A 275 -13.13 -1.24 -3.98
CA GLN A 275 -14.08 -1.39 -5.09
C GLN A 275 -15.41 -1.98 -4.61
N GLU A 276 -15.38 -2.92 -3.67
CA GLU A 276 -16.58 -3.50 -3.08
C GLU A 276 -17.37 -2.46 -2.27
N VAL A 277 -16.68 -1.59 -1.55
CA VAL A 277 -17.30 -0.45 -0.85
C VAL A 277 -18.01 0.47 -1.84
N LEU A 278 -17.37 0.86 -2.93
CA LEU A 278 -17.98 1.75 -3.92
C LEU A 278 -19.18 1.11 -4.63
N ARG A 279 -19.09 -0.18 -5.01
CA ARG A 279 -20.22 -0.93 -5.56
C ARG A 279 -21.42 -0.94 -4.61
N TRP A 280 -21.15 -1.19 -3.33
CA TRP A 280 -22.17 -1.17 -2.30
C TRP A 280 -22.82 0.23 -2.17
N ILE A 281 -22.03 1.29 -2.09
CA ILE A 281 -22.52 2.67 -2.02
C ILE A 281 -23.45 2.96 -3.21
N GLN A 282 -23.01 2.67 -4.43
CA GLN A 282 -23.81 2.93 -5.64
C GLN A 282 -25.09 2.10 -5.66
N GLY A 283 -25.02 0.81 -5.29
CA GLY A 283 -26.20 -0.03 -5.20
C GLY A 283 -27.20 0.41 -4.12
N VAL A 284 -26.75 1.10 -3.07
CA VAL A 284 -27.63 1.73 -2.07
C VAL A 284 -28.23 3.02 -2.62
N MET A 285 -27.44 3.86 -3.28
CA MET A 285 -27.94 5.08 -3.92
C MET A 285 -29.01 4.76 -4.97
N ASP A 286 -28.80 3.72 -5.77
CA ASP A 286 -29.80 3.25 -6.75
C ASP A 286 -31.12 2.86 -6.07
N LYS A 287 -31.08 2.16 -4.94
CA LYS A 287 -32.28 1.81 -4.14
C LYS A 287 -32.98 3.01 -3.53
N MET A 288 -32.29 4.13 -3.41
CA MET A 288 -32.81 5.41 -2.92
C MET A 288 -33.14 6.38 -4.06
N ASP A 289 -33.31 5.90 -5.29
CA ASP A 289 -33.60 6.69 -6.50
C ASP A 289 -32.58 7.82 -6.74
N GLY A 290 -31.31 7.61 -6.38
CA GLY A 290 -30.23 8.60 -6.51
C GLY A 290 -30.32 9.77 -5.53
N LYS A 291 -31.25 9.76 -4.59
CA LYS A 291 -31.40 10.84 -3.59
C LYS A 291 -30.38 10.70 -2.47
N ILE A 292 -29.86 11.84 -2.02
CA ILE A 292 -29.05 11.88 -0.79
C ILE A 292 -30.00 11.81 0.38
N PRO A 293 -29.95 10.74 1.21
CA PRO A 293 -30.85 10.59 2.34
C PRO A 293 -30.55 11.61 3.45
N SER A 294 -31.56 11.95 4.22
CA SER A 294 -31.37 12.61 5.50
C SER A 294 -30.65 11.68 6.49
N GLU A 295 -30.08 12.24 7.54
CA GLU A 295 -29.45 11.43 8.60
C GLU A 295 -30.40 10.40 9.21
N GLU A 296 -31.69 10.75 9.39
CA GLU A 296 -32.70 9.84 9.95
C GLU A 296 -33.04 8.67 8.96
N GLU A 297 -33.15 8.96 7.67
CA GLU A 297 -33.35 7.90 6.67
C GLU A 297 -32.13 6.98 6.59
N MET A 298 -30.92 7.55 6.68
CA MET A 298 -29.68 6.78 6.72
C MET A 298 -29.58 5.93 7.98
N LYS A 299 -29.93 6.45 9.17
CA LYS A 299 -29.96 5.68 10.41
C LYS A 299 -30.86 4.47 10.28
N LYS A 300 -32.07 4.66 9.77
CA LYS A 300 -33.00 3.56 9.53
C LYS A 300 -32.40 2.50 8.58
N PHE A 301 -31.85 2.94 7.47
CA PHE A 301 -31.23 2.05 6.47
C PHE A 301 -30.07 1.22 7.07
N VAL A 302 -29.19 1.86 7.82
CA VAL A 302 -28.05 1.22 8.49
C VAL A 302 -28.53 0.16 9.49
N TRP A 303 -29.54 0.49 10.33
CA TRP A 303 -30.14 -0.46 11.25
C TRP A 303 -30.76 -1.66 10.54
N ASP A 304 -31.50 -1.43 9.47
CA ASP A 304 -32.15 -2.50 8.69
C ASP A 304 -31.09 -3.43 8.06
N THR A 305 -30.00 -2.85 7.56
CA THR A 305 -28.85 -3.60 7.02
C THR A 305 -28.21 -4.48 8.10
N LEU A 306 -27.93 -3.93 9.29
CA LEU A 306 -27.32 -4.68 10.39
C LEU A 306 -28.23 -5.75 10.96
N LYS A 307 -29.56 -5.51 11.04
CA LYS A 307 -30.56 -6.50 11.46
C LYS A 307 -30.72 -7.65 10.48
N SER A 308 -30.48 -7.42 9.18
CA SER A 308 -30.48 -8.49 8.17
C SER A 308 -29.21 -9.38 8.22
N GLY A 309 -28.28 -9.11 9.15
CA GLY A 309 -27.03 -9.84 9.29
C GLY A 309 -25.91 -9.37 8.34
N GLN A 310 -26.14 -8.29 7.60
CA GLN A 310 -25.14 -7.69 6.72
C GLN A 310 -24.25 -6.69 7.50
N VAL A 311 -23.09 -6.40 6.93
CA VAL A 311 -22.16 -5.38 7.47
C VAL A 311 -22.24 -4.11 6.64
N ILE A 312 -21.76 -2.99 7.20
CA ILE A 312 -21.55 -1.76 6.46
C ILE A 312 -20.11 -1.76 5.95
N PRO A 313 -19.88 -1.94 4.64
CA PRO A 313 -18.52 -1.97 4.08
C PRO A 313 -17.77 -0.65 4.30
N GLY A 314 -16.44 -0.73 4.46
CA GLY A 314 -15.61 0.45 4.72
C GLY A 314 -15.55 0.87 6.18
N TYR A 315 -16.27 0.20 7.09
CA TYR A 315 -16.25 0.46 8.53
C TYR A 315 -15.65 -0.70 9.30
N GLY A 316 -14.84 -0.36 10.30
CA GLY A 316 -14.09 -1.33 11.08
C GLY A 316 -12.66 -1.52 10.61
N HIS A 317 -11.83 -1.98 11.54
CA HIS A 317 -10.43 -2.31 11.29
C HIS A 317 -9.89 -3.29 12.32
N ALA A 318 -8.98 -4.17 11.92
CA ALA A 318 -8.40 -5.18 12.83
C ALA A 318 -7.60 -4.53 13.97
N VAL A 319 -6.85 -3.47 13.69
CA VAL A 319 -5.92 -2.79 14.62
C VAL A 319 -6.47 -1.46 15.10
N LEU A 320 -6.92 -0.57 14.22
CA LEU A 320 -7.35 0.79 14.57
C LEU A 320 -8.54 0.80 15.54
N ARG A 321 -8.57 1.82 16.40
CA ARG A 321 -9.64 2.07 17.39
C ARG A 321 -10.28 3.45 17.23
N LYS A 322 -9.81 4.24 16.27
CA LYS A 322 -10.33 5.55 15.86
C LYS A 322 -10.44 5.61 14.34
N THR A 323 -11.01 6.70 13.83
CA THR A 323 -11.06 6.97 12.39
C THR A 323 -9.67 6.86 11.77
N ASP A 324 -9.58 6.14 10.67
CA ASP A 324 -8.33 6.00 9.91
C ASP A 324 -7.87 7.40 9.39
N PRO A 325 -6.67 7.87 9.72
CA PRO A 325 -6.20 9.18 9.26
C PRO A 325 -6.06 9.25 7.73
N ARG A 326 -5.93 8.11 7.05
CA ARG A 326 -5.95 8.05 5.58
C ARG A 326 -7.34 8.42 5.05
N TYR A 327 -8.40 7.93 5.69
CA TYR A 327 -9.77 8.34 5.39
C TYR A 327 -9.97 9.84 5.65
N GLN A 328 -9.50 10.37 6.78
CA GLN A 328 -9.61 11.79 7.11
C GLN A 328 -8.96 12.68 6.05
N THR A 329 -7.73 12.34 5.65
CA THR A 329 -7.01 13.08 4.58
C THR A 329 -7.79 13.07 3.26
N GLN A 330 -8.33 11.92 2.87
CA GLN A 330 -9.15 11.83 1.65
C GLN A 330 -10.44 12.62 1.77
N ARG A 331 -11.08 12.60 2.94
CA ARG A 331 -12.30 13.38 3.20
C ARG A 331 -12.03 14.89 3.14
N GLU A 332 -10.93 15.37 3.70
CA GLU A 332 -10.52 16.78 3.62
C GLU A 332 -10.28 17.20 2.17
N PHE A 333 -9.62 16.35 1.38
CA PHE A 333 -9.47 16.58 -0.05
C PHE A 333 -10.83 16.66 -0.76
N CYS A 334 -11.78 15.78 -0.45
CA CYS A 334 -13.11 15.80 -1.06
C CYS A 334 -13.90 17.05 -0.65
N LEU A 335 -13.85 17.47 0.61
CA LEU A 335 -14.48 18.71 1.08
C LEU A 335 -13.97 19.94 0.30
N LYS A 336 -12.70 19.95 -0.06
CA LYS A 336 -12.10 21.04 -0.83
C LYS A 336 -12.45 21.00 -2.32
N HIS A 337 -12.39 19.82 -2.94
CA HIS A 337 -12.43 19.67 -4.41
C HIS A 337 -13.76 19.13 -4.94
N LEU A 338 -14.53 18.38 -4.13
CA LEU A 338 -15.76 17.69 -4.56
C LEU A 338 -16.96 17.99 -3.65
N PRO A 339 -17.13 19.18 -3.07
CA PRO A 339 -18.16 19.42 -2.03
C PRO A 339 -19.59 19.20 -2.54
N ASN A 340 -19.80 19.22 -3.85
CA ASN A 340 -21.10 19.08 -4.50
C ASN A 340 -21.35 17.71 -5.15
N ASP A 341 -20.36 16.79 -5.11
CA ASP A 341 -20.51 15.44 -5.63
C ASP A 341 -21.50 14.63 -4.79
N ASP A 342 -22.45 13.96 -5.43
CA ASP A 342 -23.54 13.28 -4.73
C ASP A 342 -23.06 11.99 -4.04
N ILE A 343 -22.09 11.28 -4.62
CA ILE A 343 -21.53 10.10 -3.96
C ILE A 343 -20.73 10.52 -2.72
N PHE A 344 -19.97 11.61 -2.82
CA PHE A 344 -19.26 12.14 -1.65
C PHE A 344 -20.23 12.60 -0.55
N LYS A 345 -21.31 13.32 -0.89
CA LYS A 345 -22.34 13.70 0.09
C LYS A 345 -22.97 12.49 0.77
N PHE A 346 -23.25 11.44 0.01
CA PHE A 346 -23.78 10.19 0.55
C PHE A 346 -22.79 9.57 1.56
N VAL A 347 -21.51 9.48 1.23
CA VAL A 347 -20.46 8.97 2.14
C VAL A 347 -20.30 9.86 3.36
N ASP A 348 -20.46 11.18 3.23
CA ASP A 348 -20.40 12.11 4.36
C ASP A 348 -21.57 11.92 5.33
N VAL A 349 -22.77 11.59 4.84
CA VAL A 349 -23.91 11.19 5.67
C VAL A 349 -23.63 9.86 6.38
N LEU A 350 -23.08 8.87 5.69
CA LEU A 350 -22.65 7.61 6.31
C LEU A 350 -21.64 7.85 7.45
N TYR A 351 -20.65 8.71 7.22
CA TYR A 351 -19.65 9.06 8.22
C TYR A 351 -20.25 9.64 9.50
N LYS A 352 -21.30 10.44 9.38
CA LYS A 352 -22.00 11.06 10.53
C LYS A 352 -22.88 10.06 11.30
N VAL A 353 -23.37 9.04 10.63
CA VAL A 353 -24.43 8.17 11.19
C VAL A 353 -23.89 6.81 11.63
N VAL A 354 -23.04 6.16 10.82
CA VAL A 354 -22.66 4.76 11.04
C VAL A 354 -21.88 4.53 12.32
N PRO A 355 -20.91 5.38 12.73
CA PRO A 355 -20.14 5.13 13.94
C PRO A 355 -21.01 5.01 15.19
N ASP A 356 -21.97 5.93 15.38
CA ASP A 356 -22.85 5.94 16.54
C ASP A 356 -23.73 4.67 16.59
N ILE A 357 -24.24 4.25 15.45
CA ILE A 357 -25.04 3.02 15.34
C ILE A 357 -24.22 1.79 15.67
N LEU A 358 -22.98 1.70 15.18
CA LEU A 358 -22.10 0.56 15.47
C LEU A 358 -21.69 0.52 16.96
N VAL A 359 -21.53 1.69 17.60
CA VAL A 359 -21.34 1.79 19.06
C VAL A 359 -22.57 1.29 19.79
N GLU A 360 -23.78 1.75 19.41
CA GLU A 360 -25.06 1.33 20.02
C GLU A 360 -25.30 -0.19 19.84
N GLN A 361 -24.98 -0.74 18.67
CA GLN A 361 -25.08 -2.18 18.39
C GLN A 361 -24.13 -3.00 19.29
N GLY A 362 -22.96 -2.45 19.68
CA GLY A 362 -22.02 -3.05 20.63
C GLY A 362 -21.22 -4.26 20.11
N LYS A 363 -21.28 -4.59 18.80
CA LYS A 363 -20.56 -5.73 18.21
C LYS A 363 -19.23 -5.34 17.58
N ALA A 364 -19.07 -4.11 17.10
CA ALA A 364 -17.88 -3.64 16.43
C ALA A 364 -16.82 -3.18 17.44
N LYS A 365 -15.61 -3.76 17.36
CA LYS A 365 -14.45 -3.29 18.14
C LYS A 365 -13.93 -1.93 17.66
N ASN A 366 -14.14 -1.62 16.39
CA ASN A 366 -13.85 -0.34 15.76
C ASN A 366 -15.07 0.08 14.92
N PRO A 367 -15.82 1.11 15.31
CA PRO A 367 -17.00 1.58 14.58
C PRO A 367 -16.66 2.58 13.47
N TRP A 368 -15.39 3.01 13.35
CA TRP A 368 -14.97 4.10 12.49
C TRP A 368 -14.65 3.65 11.06
N PRO A 369 -14.75 4.56 10.07
CA PRO A 369 -14.37 4.24 8.70
C PRO A 369 -12.86 4.02 8.56
N ASN A 370 -12.52 3.12 7.64
CA ASN A 370 -11.16 2.88 7.16
C ASN A 370 -10.94 3.58 5.81
N VAL A 371 -9.73 3.46 5.25
CA VAL A 371 -9.33 4.12 4.01
C VAL A 371 -10.23 3.77 2.81
N ASP A 372 -10.80 2.57 2.79
CA ASP A 372 -11.60 2.08 1.66
C ASP A 372 -12.97 2.74 1.56
N ALA A 373 -13.48 3.33 2.65
CA ALA A 373 -14.76 4.02 2.65
C ALA A 373 -14.80 5.24 1.72
N GLN A 374 -13.65 5.82 1.37
CA GLN A 374 -13.55 7.04 0.55
C GLN A 374 -12.71 6.87 -0.72
N SER A 375 -11.74 5.96 -0.73
CA SER A 375 -10.73 5.89 -1.79
C SER A 375 -11.31 5.63 -3.19
N GLY A 376 -12.30 4.76 -3.31
CA GLY A 376 -12.97 4.47 -4.57
C GLY A 376 -13.83 5.64 -5.08
N VAL A 377 -14.44 6.41 -4.18
CA VAL A 377 -15.29 7.56 -4.52
C VAL A 377 -14.49 8.64 -5.26
N ILE A 378 -13.28 8.95 -4.78
CA ILE A 378 -12.41 9.94 -5.42
C ILE A 378 -12.03 9.48 -6.83
N GLN A 379 -11.65 8.21 -7.00
CA GLN A 379 -11.30 7.66 -8.30
C GLN A 379 -12.48 7.77 -9.28
N TRP A 380 -13.66 7.39 -8.81
CA TRP A 380 -14.89 7.46 -9.61
C TRP A 380 -15.24 8.88 -10.07
N TYR A 381 -15.11 9.86 -9.17
CA TYR A 381 -15.36 11.27 -9.49
C TYR A 381 -14.49 11.77 -10.65
N TYR A 382 -13.19 11.45 -10.61
CA TYR A 382 -12.24 11.86 -11.65
C TYR A 382 -12.30 10.99 -12.93
N GLY A 383 -13.31 10.14 -13.07
CA GLY A 383 -13.57 9.41 -14.31
C GLY A 383 -12.91 8.05 -14.43
N LEU A 384 -12.25 7.57 -13.39
CA LEU A 384 -11.76 6.20 -13.31
C LEU A 384 -12.92 5.29 -12.89
N LYS A 385 -13.66 4.77 -13.89
CA LYS A 385 -14.89 4.00 -13.69
C LYS A 385 -14.66 2.48 -13.62
N GLU A 386 -13.46 2.04 -13.87
CA GLU A 386 -13.06 0.64 -13.97
C GLU A 386 -12.60 0.13 -12.59
N TYR A 387 -13.53 -0.46 -11.83
CA TYR A 387 -13.31 -0.95 -10.47
C TYR A 387 -12.10 -1.88 -10.33
N ASP A 388 -11.93 -2.80 -11.28
CA ASP A 388 -10.84 -3.79 -11.24
C ASP A 388 -9.46 -3.14 -11.30
N PHE A 389 -9.38 -1.88 -11.75
CA PHE A 389 -8.14 -1.14 -11.83
C PHE A 389 -7.71 -0.51 -10.50
N TYR A 390 -8.62 -0.34 -9.53
CA TYR A 390 -8.30 0.33 -8.26
C TYR A 390 -7.22 -0.42 -7.46
N THR A 391 -7.21 -1.75 -7.53
CA THR A 391 -6.17 -2.54 -6.89
C THR A 391 -4.81 -2.38 -7.55
N VAL A 392 -4.74 -2.04 -8.85
CA VAL A 392 -3.48 -1.67 -9.53
C VAL A 392 -2.90 -0.38 -8.94
N LEU A 393 -3.74 0.64 -8.71
CA LEU A 393 -3.31 1.87 -8.02
C LEU A 393 -2.74 1.54 -6.64
N PHE A 394 -3.44 0.68 -5.91
CA PHE A 394 -2.98 0.20 -4.61
C PHE A 394 -1.62 -0.52 -4.73
N GLY A 395 -1.46 -1.38 -5.73
CA GLY A 395 -0.23 -2.11 -5.99
C GLY A 395 0.97 -1.18 -6.27
N VAL A 396 0.78 -0.14 -7.07
CA VAL A 396 1.82 0.87 -7.34
C VAL A 396 2.21 1.59 -6.05
N GLY A 397 1.26 2.02 -5.25
CA GLY A 397 1.53 2.63 -3.95
C GLY A 397 2.24 1.66 -3.00
N ARG A 398 1.73 0.43 -2.83
CA ARG A 398 2.27 -0.58 -1.92
C ARG A 398 3.71 -0.99 -2.27
N ALA A 399 4.06 -0.98 -3.53
CA ALA A 399 5.42 -1.27 -3.99
C ALA A 399 6.47 -0.31 -3.38
N ILE A 400 6.09 0.92 -3.05
CA ILE A 400 6.97 1.92 -2.45
C ILE A 400 7.40 1.46 -1.05
N GLY A 401 6.44 1.19 -0.17
CA GLY A 401 6.72 0.82 1.23
C GLY A 401 7.38 -0.55 1.35
N VAL A 402 6.81 -1.56 0.67
CA VAL A 402 7.37 -2.93 0.71
C VAL A 402 8.77 -2.97 0.11
N GLY A 403 9.03 -2.24 -0.98
CA GLY A 403 10.36 -2.17 -1.57
C GLY A 403 11.38 -1.50 -0.65
N ALA A 404 11.02 -0.41 0.00
CA ALA A 404 11.88 0.24 1.01
C ALA A 404 12.18 -0.71 2.19
N ASN A 405 11.18 -1.47 2.67
CA ASN A 405 11.39 -2.49 3.69
C ASN A 405 12.38 -3.56 3.25
N ILE A 406 12.22 -4.10 2.02
CA ILE A 406 13.13 -5.14 1.49
C ILE A 406 14.58 -4.64 1.42
N VAL A 407 14.79 -3.37 1.03
CA VAL A 407 16.13 -2.76 1.06
C VAL A 407 16.71 -2.78 2.49
N TRP A 408 15.91 -2.41 3.50
CA TRP A 408 16.33 -2.42 4.89
C TRP A 408 16.57 -3.83 5.42
N ASP A 409 15.73 -4.81 5.10
CA ASP A 409 15.91 -6.21 5.50
C ASP A 409 17.24 -6.77 4.99
N ARG A 410 17.58 -6.47 3.72
CA ARG A 410 18.88 -6.79 3.14
C ARG A 410 20.02 -6.09 3.85
N ALA A 411 19.85 -4.80 4.16
CA ALA A 411 20.86 -3.99 4.82
C ALA A 411 21.16 -4.48 6.24
N LEU A 412 20.14 -4.94 6.96
CA LEU A 412 20.27 -5.47 8.31
C LEU A 412 20.64 -6.96 8.35
N GLY A 413 20.61 -7.62 7.18
CA GLY A 413 20.99 -9.03 7.04
C GLY A 413 20.00 -9.99 7.68
N TYR A 414 18.72 -9.66 7.70
CA TYR A 414 17.68 -10.52 8.25
C TYR A 414 17.66 -11.89 7.57
N PRO A 415 17.48 -12.97 8.34
CA PRO A 415 17.54 -14.33 7.83
C PRO A 415 16.24 -14.73 7.13
N LEU A 416 16.27 -15.89 6.48
CA LEU A 416 15.11 -16.56 5.93
C LEU A 416 14.04 -16.76 7.01
N GLU A 417 12.81 -16.30 6.71
CA GLU A 417 11.65 -16.56 7.56
C GLU A 417 11.22 -18.02 7.47
N ARG A 418 11.16 -18.69 8.60
CA ARG A 418 10.71 -20.06 8.65
C ARG A 418 10.00 -20.38 9.97
N PRO A 419 8.73 -19.97 10.13
CA PRO A 419 7.93 -20.35 11.30
C PRO A 419 7.69 -21.85 11.33
N LYS A 420 7.46 -22.41 12.54
CA LYS A 420 7.18 -23.82 12.75
C LYS A 420 5.65 -24.06 12.73
N SER A 421 5.22 -25.13 12.07
CA SER A 421 3.80 -25.55 12.05
C SER A 421 3.54 -26.66 13.08
N LEU A 422 2.28 -26.73 13.51
CA LEU A 422 1.73 -27.79 14.38
C LEU A 422 0.56 -28.47 13.64
N THR A 423 0.39 -29.77 13.88
CA THR A 423 -0.80 -30.48 13.42
C THR A 423 -1.95 -30.29 14.40
N THR A 424 -3.19 -30.53 13.97
CA THR A 424 -4.36 -30.51 14.85
C THR A 424 -4.20 -31.45 16.05
N ALA A 425 -3.67 -32.65 15.82
CA ALA A 425 -3.40 -33.62 16.90
C ALA A 425 -2.39 -33.09 17.93
N MET A 426 -1.35 -32.36 17.50
CA MET A 426 -0.42 -31.71 18.42
C MET A 426 -1.09 -30.60 19.24
N LEU A 427 -2.01 -29.86 18.65
CA LEU A 427 -2.78 -28.84 19.38
C LEU A 427 -3.75 -29.47 20.40
N GLU A 428 -4.39 -30.59 20.06
CA GLU A 428 -5.23 -31.38 20.98
C GLU A 428 -4.41 -31.89 22.17
N GLU A 429 -3.21 -32.41 21.92
CA GLU A 429 -2.30 -32.87 22.97
C GLU A 429 -1.90 -31.70 23.90
N VAL A 430 -1.52 -30.54 23.36
CA VAL A 430 -1.19 -29.34 24.14
C VAL A 430 -2.39 -28.87 24.96
N ALA A 431 -3.61 -28.99 24.43
CA ALA A 431 -4.86 -28.66 25.13
C ALA A 431 -5.27 -29.68 26.19
N GLY A 432 -4.59 -30.86 26.31
CA GLY A 432 -4.93 -31.93 27.23
C GLY A 432 -6.14 -32.75 26.81
N ILE A 433 -6.54 -32.70 25.54
CA ILE A 433 -7.64 -33.52 25.00
C ILE A 433 -7.11 -34.94 24.82
N LYS A 434 -7.63 -35.86 25.61
CA LYS A 434 -7.34 -37.31 25.46
C LYS A 434 -8.15 -37.86 24.29
N LYS A 435 -7.49 -38.65 23.44
CA LYS A 435 -8.17 -39.44 22.39
C LYS A 435 -9.03 -40.53 22.97
#